data_4f8e020e23245d9c1d3e73cf46271b93
#
_entry.id   4f8e020e23245d9c1d3e73cf46271b93
#
_cell.length_a   1.000
_cell.length_b   1.000
_cell.length_c   1.000
_cell.angle_alpha   90.00
_cell.angle_beta   90.00
_cell.angle_gamma   90.00
#
_symmetry.space_group_name_H-M   'P 1'
#
loop_
_entity.id
_entity.type
_entity.pdbx_description
1 polymer ?
#
loop_
_entity_poly.entity_id
_entity_poly.type
_entity_poly.pdbx_seq_one_letter_code
_entity_poly.pdbx_strand_id
1 'polypeptide(L)'
;WLRDHGFPSIGVPLPPNEMAIHDAEGNAQPEGATVLPEQVIEQIRTASHGDPFSVLGVHEDEQQRFWLRAWLPGAAQLTVLDARSGASLSTLDPRHPDGFFEGLLPVSARPDYRLQVVWADGSRGIVDDPYRFPAVLGEMDVWLMGEGSHLRPYEVLGATQRVMQGVAGTGFAVWAPNASRVSVVGDFNLWDGRRHPMRLRRECGVWEIFLPGVGAGAHYKYEIRSRDGQVLPLKSDPYALQAELRPATASVVARMPLVAPASEPRRLANALDAPMSIYEVHLGSWRRIPEEDNRFLRWDELADTLVPYARDMGFTHLELMPVSEHPFDGSWGYQPVSLYAPTARFGDAAGFRGFVDRCHEQGLGVLLDWVPAHFPSDAHGLANFDGTHLYEYADPREGFHQDWNTLIYNFGRTEVANFLVANALFWLERYNVDGLRVDAVASMLYRDYSRKAGEWVPNAQGGRENLEAIAFLRRMNEVVGIERPQGVTLA
;
A
#
# COMPACT_ATOMS: atom_id res chain seq x y z
N TRP A 1 -15.22 -24.06 -22.19
CA TRP A 1 -14.79 -24.92 -21.05
C TRP A 1 -15.40 -24.48 -19.72
N LEU A 2 -15.42 -23.17 -19.44
CA LEU A 2 -16.01 -22.64 -18.20
C LEU A 2 -17.55 -22.75 -18.14
N ARG A 3 -18.25 -22.77 -19.29
CA ARG A 3 -19.70 -22.87 -19.34
C ARG A 3 -20.22 -24.28 -19.00
N ASP A 4 -19.43 -25.32 -19.20
CA ASP A 4 -19.87 -26.71 -19.06
C ASP A 4 -19.72 -27.29 -17.65
N HIS A 5 -19.17 -26.51 -16.69
CA HIS A 5 -18.82 -26.99 -15.35
C HIS A 5 -19.58 -26.28 -14.22
N GLY A 6 -20.65 -25.53 -14.51
CA GLY A 6 -21.62 -25.07 -13.50
C GLY A 6 -21.11 -24.00 -12.52
N PHE A 7 -20.03 -23.27 -12.85
CA PHE A 7 -19.64 -22.10 -12.07
C PHE A 7 -20.59 -20.94 -12.36
N PRO A 8 -21.06 -20.19 -11.33
CA PRO A 8 -21.88 -19.02 -11.57
C PRO A 8 -21.06 -18.03 -12.39
N SER A 9 -21.63 -17.57 -13.50
CA SER A 9 -21.04 -16.54 -14.35
C SER A 9 -20.74 -15.31 -13.49
N ILE A 10 -19.47 -14.96 -13.36
CA ILE A 10 -19.06 -13.63 -12.98
C ILE A 10 -19.66 -12.70 -14.02
N GLY A 11 -20.47 -11.76 -13.54
CA GLY A 11 -21.43 -11.00 -14.31
C GLY A 11 -20.95 -10.54 -15.67
N VAL A 12 -21.84 -10.67 -16.64
CA VAL A 12 -21.74 -10.00 -17.93
C VAL A 12 -21.39 -8.53 -17.68
N PRO A 13 -20.39 -7.95 -18.36
CA PRO A 13 -20.18 -6.51 -18.30
C PRO A 13 -21.49 -5.84 -18.67
N LEU A 14 -22.10 -5.13 -17.75
CA LEU A 14 -23.20 -4.25 -18.09
C LEU A 14 -22.65 -3.22 -19.07
N PRO A 15 -23.40 -2.83 -20.10
CA PRO A 15 -23.00 -1.73 -20.99
C PRO A 15 -22.71 -0.51 -20.12
N PRO A 16 -21.88 0.45 -20.59
CA PRO A 16 -21.60 1.67 -19.85
C PRO A 16 -22.93 2.34 -19.52
N ASN A 17 -23.45 2.11 -18.33
CA ASN A 17 -24.60 2.84 -17.84
C ASN A 17 -24.09 4.21 -17.44
N GLU A 18 -24.58 5.22 -18.12
CA GLU A 18 -24.67 6.57 -17.63
C GLU A 18 -25.19 6.49 -16.20
N MET A 19 -24.32 6.71 -15.21
CA MET A 19 -24.76 6.77 -13.81
C MET A 19 -25.42 8.13 -13.60
N ALA A 20 -26.72 8.18 -13.83
CA ALA A 20 -27.51 9.31 -13.39
C ALA A 20 -27.42 9.43 -11.85
N ILE A 21 -27.07 10.61 -11.37
CA ILE A 21 -27.18 10.95 -9.96
C ILE A 21 -28.69 11.02 -9.66
N HIS A 22 -29.17 10.17 -8.76
CA HIS A 22 -30.57 10.17 -8.34
C HIS A 22 -30.73 11.01 -7.07
N ASP A 23 -31.81 11.76 -6.99
CA ASP A 23 -32.24 12.45 -5.78
C ASP A 23 -32.79 11.45 -4.72
N ALA A 24 -33.18 11.97 -3.55
CA ALA A 24 -33.69 11.15 -2.45
C ALA A 24 -35.02 10.41 -2.80
N GLU A 25 -35.72 10.83 -3.85
CA GLU A 25 -36.95 10.24 -4.40
C GLU A 25 -36.66 9.26 -5.54
N GLY A 26 -35.39 9.05 -5.93
CA GLY A 26 -35.00 8.12 -6.97
C GLY A 26 -35.13 8.66 -8.41
N ASN A 27 -35.29 9.98 -8.59
CA ASN A 27 -35.31 10.59 -9.91
C ASN A 27 -33.90 10.89 -10.39
N ALA A 28 -33.58 10.59 -11.66
CA ALA A 28 -32.33 10.95 -12.28
C ALA A 28 -32.17 12.49 -12.28
N GLN A 29 -31.11 12.98 -11.62
CA GLN A 29 -30.73 14.38 -11.76
C GLN A 29 -30.12 14.59 -13.15
N PRO A 30 -30.48 15.67 -13.86
CA PRO A 30 -29.86 15.95 -15.16
C PRO A 30 -28.35 16.15 -14.97
N GLU A 31 -27.53 15.41 -15.71
CA GLU A 31 -26.13 15.74 -15.91
C GLU A 31 -26.04 17.17 -16.45
N GLY A 32 -25.36 18.07 -15.68
CA GLY A 32 -25.20 19.45 -16.11
C GLY A 32 -25.84 20.52 -15.23
N ALA A 33 -26.22 20.19 -13.98
CA ALA A 33 -26.63 21.24 -13.05
C ALA A 33 -25.50 22.27 -12.87
N THR A 34 -25.74 23.50 -13.30
CA THR A 34 -24.79 24.61 -13.22
C THR A 34 -24.35 24.96 -11.80
N VAL A 35 -25.13 24.57 -10.80
CA VAL A 35 -24.89 24.80 -9.36
C VAL A 35 -25.16 23.50 -8.61
N LEU A 36 -24.21 23.06 -7.80
CA LEU A 36 -24.36 21.83 -7.03
C LEU A 36 -25.48 21.90 -5.99
N PRO A 37 -26.24 20.80 -5.77
CA PRO A 37 -27.14 20.65 -4.65
C PRO A 37 -26.40 20.77 -3.30
N GLU A 38 -27.03 21.41 -2.31
CA GLU A 38 -26.47 21.55 -0.95
C GLU A 38 -26.13 20.18 -0.31
N GLN A 39 -26.91 19.14 -0.63
CA GLN A 39 -26.65 17.78 -0.17
C GLN A 39 -25.28 17.25 -0.64
N VAL A 40 -24.86 17.54 -1.88
CA VAL A 40 -23.54 17.14 -2.41
C VAL A 40 -22.44 17.91 -1.70
N ILE A 41 -22.62 19.22 -1.46
CA ILE A 41 -21.68 20.04 -0.68
C ILE A 41 -21.51 19.46 0.73
N GLU A 42 -22.62 19.07 1.37
CA GLU A 42 -22.58 18.43 2.69
C GLU A 42 -21.84 17.09 2.68
N GLN A 43 -22.03 16.28 1.63
CA GLN A 43 -21.29 15.02 1.47
C GLN A 43 -19.77 15.23 1.28
N ILE A 44 -19.36 16.26 0.52
CA ILE A 44 -17.94 16.63 0.41
C ILE A 44 -17.42 17.11 1.77
N ARG A 45 -18.14 18.01 2.44
CA ARG A 45 -17.77 18.60 3.72
C ARG A 45 -17.57 17.56 4.83
N THR A 46 -18.41 16.52 4.84
CA THR A 46 -18.37 15.41 5.81
C THR A 46 -17.52 14.23 5.35
N ALA A 47 -16.89 14.33 4.17
CA ALA A 47 -16.18 13.25 3.50
C ALA A 47 -17.02 11.96 3.48
N SER A 48 -18.28 12.05 3.10
CA SER A 48 -19.18 10.92 2.87
C SER A 48 -19.46 10.68 1.38
N HIS A 49 -18.96 11.55 0.49
CA HIS A 49 -19.07 11.38 -0.95
C HIS A 49 -18.14 10.27 -1.45
N GLY A 50 -18.70 9.27 -2.14
CA GLY A 50 -17.94 8.08 -2.60
C GLY A 50 -17.05 8.32 -3.81
N ASP A 51 -17.23 9.44 -4.52
CA ASP A 51 -16.42 9.84 -5.68
C ASP A 51 -16.18 11.36 -5.70
N PRO A 52 -15.20 11.85 -4.92
CA PRO A 52 -14.92 13.29 -4.84
C PRO A 52 -14.41 13.88 -6.16
N PHE A 53 -13.81 13.08 -7.04
CA PHE A 53 -13.32 13.53 -8.35
C PHE A 53 -14.42 13.83 -9.35
N SER A 54 -15.63 13.31 -9.14
CA SER A 54 -16.81 13.71 -9.94
C SER A 54 -17.34 15.09 -9.55
N VAL A 55 -16.90 15.64 -8.42
CA VAL A 55 -17.35 16.93 -7.89
C VAL A 55 -16.24 17.97 -7.90
N LEU A 56 -15.07 17.63 -7.30
CA LEU A 56 -13.95 18.57 -7.13
C LEU A 56 -13.08 18.66 -8.38
N GLY A 57 -12.40 19.80 -8.55
CA GLY A 57 -11.62 20.13 -9.73
C GLY A 57 -12.42 20.93 -10.76
N VAL A 58 -11.97 20.91 -12.01
CA VAL A 58 -12.64 21.61 -13.12
C VAL A 58 -13.57 20.66 -13.87
N HIS A 59 -14.82 21.04 -14.04
CA HIS A 59 -15.85 20.30 -14.76
C HIS A 59 -16.47 21.15 -15.87
N GLU A 60 -16.77 20.51 -16.99
CA GLU A 60 -17.46 21.13 -18.11
C GLU A 60 -18.97 20.87 -18.01
N ASP A 61 -19.78 21.90 -18.21
CA ASP A 61 -21.23 21.76 -18.23
C ASP A 61 -21.76 21.53 -19.67
N GLU A 62 -23.06 21.29 -19.81
CA GLU A 62 -23.72 21.04 -21.08
C GLU A 62 -23.58 22.22 -22.08
N GLN A 63 -23.30 23.44 -21.59
CA GLN A 63 -23.07 24.64 -22.39
C GLN A 63 -21.58 24.83 -22.71
N GLN A 64 -20.74 23.81 -22.48
CA GLN A 64 -19.28 23.86 -22.69
C GLN A 64 -18.58 24.95 -21.87
N ARG A 65 -19.12 25.27 -20.69
CA ARG A 65 -18.51 26.20 -19.73
C ARG A 65 -17.78 25.43 -18.67
N PHE A 66 -16.68 25.97 -18.17
CA PHE A 66 -15.85 25.33 -17.18
C PHE A 66 -16.11 25.86 -15.77
N TRP A 67 -16.46 24.97 -14.84
CA TRP A 67 -16.69 25.26 -13.44
C TRP A 67 -15.55 24.69 -12.60
N LEU A 68 -15.00 25.52 -11.71
CA LEU A 68 -14.10 25.03 -10.68
C LEU A 68 -14.87 24.80 -9.39
N ARG A 69 -14.61 23.66 -8.73
CA ARG A 69 -15.08 23.34 -7.40
C ARG A 69 -13.91 22.89 -6.54
N ALA A 70 -13.74 23.52 -5.38
CA ALA A 70 -12.64 23.23 -4.49
C ALA A 70 -13.12 23.12 -3.04
N TRP A 71 -12.56 22.15 -2.31
CA TRP A 71 -12.77 22.00 -0.88
C TRP A 71 -11.48 22.32 -0.13
N LEU A 72 -11.44 23.47 0.53
CA LEU A 72 -10.28 24.03 1.22
C LEU A 72 -10.68 24.49 2.63
N PRO A 73 -10.82 23.55 3.60
CA PRO A 73 -11.25 23.89 4.95
C PRO A 73 -10.37 24.97 5.60
N GLY A 74 -11.01 26.05 6.06
CA GLY A 74 -10.33 27.20 6.67
C GLY A 74 -9.87 28.27 5.69
N ALA A 75 -10.09 28.13 4.37
CA ALA A 75 -9.84 29.17 3.40
C ALA A 75 -10.95 30.24 3.45
N ALA A 76 -10.56 31.51 3.44
CA ALA A 76 -11.47 32.66 3.42
C ALA A 76 -11.72 33.17 1.98
N GLN A 77 -10.74 33.04 1.08
CA GLN A 77 -10.84 33.48 -0.32
C GLN A 77 -10.00 32.56 -1.22
N LEU A 78 -10.49 32.36 -2.44
CA LEU A 78 -9.86 31.55 -3.46
C LEU A 78 -9.73 32.33 -4.76
N THR A 79 -8.53 32.42 -5.32
CA THR A 79 -8.28 32.94 -6.67
C THR A 79 -7.68 31.84 -7.53
N VAL A 80 -8.26 31.61 -8.69
CA VAL A 80 -7.77 30.65 -9.70
C VAL A 80 -6.74 31.37 -10.59
N LEU A 81 -5.56 30.80 -10.67
CA LEU A 81 -4.47 31.33 -11.48
C LEU A 81 -4.21 30.38 -12.67
N ASP A 82 -3.92 30.95 -13.83
CA ASP A 82 -3.32 30.20 -14.93
C ASP A 82 -1.93 29.68 -14.51
N ALA A 83 -1.69 28.39 -14.63
CA ALA A 83 -0.49 27.75 -14.10
C ALA A 83 0.80 28.20 -14.81
N ARG A 84 0.72 28.66 -16.06
CA ARG A 84 1.87 29.05 -16.88
C ARG A 84 2.21 30.51 -16.72
N SER A 85 1.21 31.39 -16.81
CA SER A 85 1.40 32.84 -16.77
C SER A 85 1.30 33.42 -15.36
N GLY A 86 0.67 32.70 -14.42
CA GLY A 86 0.35 33.23 -13.10
C GLY A 86 -0.77 34.29 -13.11
N ALA A 87 -1.41 34.53 -14.24
CA ALA A 87 -2.49 35.49 -14.34
C ALA A 87 -3.76 34.99 -13.62
N SER A 88 -4.49 35.89 -12.97
CA SER A 88 -5.76 35.56 -12.36
C SER A 88 -6.80 35.27 -13.42
N LEU A 89 -7.40 34.08 -13.35
CA LEU A 89 -8.53 33.67 -14.19
C LEU A 89 -9.87 34.06 -13.57
N SER A 90 -10.02 33.83 -12.26
CA SER A 90 -11.25 34.15 -11.53
C SER A 90 -10.98 34.20 -10.02
N THR A 91 -11.77 34.98 -9.30
CA THR A 91 -11.84 34.91 -7.83
C THR A 91 -13.18 34.31 -7.45
N LEU A 92 -13.18 33.32 -6.57
CA LEU A 92 -14.35 32.58 -6.18
C LEU A 92 -14.74 32.92 -4.75
N ASP A 93 -16.03 33.15 -4.56
CA ASP A 93 -16.62 33.28 -3.23
C ASP A 93 -16.95 31.90 -2.65
N PRO A 94 -16.87 31.73 -1.32
CA PRO A 94 -17.24 30.49 -0.68
C PRO A 94 -18.75 30.23 -0.80
N ARG A 95 -19.12 29.08 -1.33
CA ARG A 95 -20.50 28.57 -1.32
C ARG A 95 -20.91 28.07 0.06
N HIS A 96 -19.93 27.58 0.83
CA HIS A 96 -20.13 27.16 2.21
C HIS A 96 -19.03 27.76 3.10
N PRO A 97 -19.36 28.26 4.29
CA PRO A 97 -18.40 28.96 5.17
C PRO A 97 -17.23 28.06 5.64
N ASP A 98 -17.39 26.74 5.63
CA ASP A 98 -16.31 25.81 5.99
C ASP A 98 -15.23 25.69 4.91
N GLY A 99 -15.37 26.37 3.75
CA GLY A 99 -14.35 26.42 2.69
C GLY A 99 -14.68 25.61 1.43
N PHE A 100 -15.95 25.44 1.09
CA PHE A 100 -16.34 24.94 -0.23
C PHE A 100 -16.53 26.11 -1.20
N PHE A 101 -15.77 26.09 -2.30
CA PHE A 101 -15.79 27.11 -3.36
C PHE A 101 -16.34 26.52 -4.65
N GLU A 102 -17.18 27.29 -5.32
CA GLU A 102 -17.71 26.96 -6.63
C GLU A 102 -17.81 28.22 -7.50
N GLY A 103 -17.37 28.15 -8.76
CA GLY A 103 -17.52 29.28 -9.66
C GLY A 103 -17.17 28.98 -11.10
N LEU A 104 -17.78 29.75 -12.00
CA LEU A 104 -17.55 29.71 -13.42
C LEU A 104 -16.21 30.35 -13.77
N LEU A 105 -15.44 29.67 -14.61
CA LEU A 105 -14.19 30.18 -15.15
C LEU A 105 -14.43 30.84 -16.54
N PRO A 106 -13.93 32.05 -16.79
CA PRO A 106 -14.10 32.75 -18.06
C PRO A 106 -13.08 32.25 -19.12
N VAL A 107 -13.12 30.97 -19.42
CA VAL A 107 -12.18 30.29 -20.31
C VAL A 107 -12.94 29.47 -21.36
N SER A 108 -12.35 29.31 -22.57
CA SER A 108 -12.94 28.55 -23.67
C SER A 108 -12.40 27.13 -23.80
N ALA A 109 -11.45 26.74 -22.95
CA ALA A 109 -10.89 25.39 -22.88
C ALA A 109 -10.52 25.07 -21.44
N ARG A 110 -10.42 23.76 -21.12
CA ARG A 110 -10.01 23.32 -19.79
C ARG A 110 -8.66 23.92 -19.42
N PRO A 111 -8.58 24.75 -18.35
CA PRO A 111 -7.34 25.43 -17.99
C PRO A 111 -6.36 24.48 -17.27
N ASP A 112 -5.07 24.75 -17.42
CA ASP A 112 -4.05 24.34 -16.48
C ASP A 112 -3.96 25.43 -15.40
N TYR A 113 -4.24 25.09 -14.14
CA TYR A 113 -4.45 26.10 -13.09
C TYR A 113 -3.76 25.76 -11.78
N ARG A 114 -3.58 26.81 -10.97
CA ARG A 114 -3.18 26.74 -9.57
C ARG A 114 -4.15 27.56 -8.73
N LEU A 115 -4.18 27.31 -7.43
CA LEU A 115 -5.07 27.99 -6.51
C LEU A 115 -4.26 28.92 -5.58
N GLN A 116 -4.56 30.22 -5.64
CA GLN A 116 -4.09 31.17 -4.63
C GLN A 116 -5.13 31.24 -3.52
N VAL A 117 -4.74 30.83 -2.33
CA VAL A 117 -5.61 30.74 -1.15
C VAL A 117 -5.26 31.84 -0.17
N VAL A 118 -6.25 32.50 0.39
CA VAL A 118 -6.14 33.33 1.57
C VAL A 118 -6.82 32.59 2.71
N TRP A 119 -6.07 32.27 3.74
CA TRP A 119 -6.58 31.56 4.91
C TRP A 119 -7.26 32.50 5.91
N ALA A 120 -8.07 31.98 6.84
CA ALA A 120 -8.79 32.78 7.84
C ALA A 120 -7.86 33.59 8.76
N ASP A 121 -6.61 33.16 8.96
CA ASP A 121 -5.59 33.87 9.71
C ASP A 121 -4.89 34.99 8.90
N GLY A 122 -5.30 35.21 7.65
CA GLY A 122 -4.74 36.18 6.72
C GLY A 122 -3.47 35.72 5.96
N SER A 123 -2.97 34.53 6.25
CA SER A 123 -1.86 33.94 5.49
C SER A 123 -2.27 33.65 4.04
N ARG A 124 -1.29 33.65 3.13
CA ARG A 124 -1.53 33.43 1.70
C ARG A 124 -0.57 32.39 1.16
N GLY A 125 -1.06 31.55 0.23
CA GLY A 125 -0.26 30.57 -0.45
C GLY A 125 -0.77 30.25 -1.83
N ILE A 126 0.10 29.71 -2.69
CA ILE A 126 -0.29 29.14 -3.99
C ILE A 126 -0.11 27.63 -3.87
N VAL A 127 -1.18 26.89 -4.15
CA VAL A 127 -1.22 25.42 -4.06
C VAL A 127 -1.68 24.82 -5.38
N ASP A 128 -1.24 23.61 -5.65
CA ASP A 128 -1.80 22.80 -6.73
C ASP A 128 -3.01 22.02 -6.20
N ASP A 129 -4.09 21.98 -6.98
CA ASP A 129 -5.30 21.23 -6.63
C ASP A 129 -5.06 19.73 -6.89
N PRO A 130 -5.15 18.84 -5.89
CA PRO A 130 -5.03 17.40 -6.11
C PRO A 130 -6.03 16.83 -7.12
N TYR A 131 -7.21 17.41 -7.20
CA TYR A 131 -8.31 16.94 -8.05
C TYR A 131 -8.18 17.30 -9.53
N ARG A 132 -7.16 18.08 -9.90
CA ARG A 132 -6.85 18.36 -11.31
C ARG A 132 -6.02 17.26 -11.99
N PHE A 133 -5.36 16.39 -11.22
CA PHE A 133 -4.44 15.40 -11.76
C PHE A 133 -5.16 14.14 -12.27
N PRO A 134 -4.63 13.52 -13.35
CA PRO A 134 -5.16 12.27 -13.88
C PRO A 134 -4.97 11.11 -12.90
N ALA A 135 -5.39 9.92 -13.33
CA ALA A 135 -5.22 8.69 -12.56
C ALA A 135 -3.74 8.40 -12.27
N VAL A 136 -3.47 7.83 -11.09
CA VAL A 136 -2.14 7.39 -10.65
C VAL A 136 -1.79 6.07 -11.31
N LEU A 137 -2.74 5.11 -11.35
CA LEU A 137 -2.58 3.81 -12.00
C LEU A 137 -2.80 3.95 -13.52
N GLY A 138 -1.92 3.30 -14.29
CA GLY A 138 -2.11 3.11 -15.73
C GLY A 138 -3.13 2.01 -16.05
N GLU A 139 -3.64 1.98 -17.26
CA GLU A 139 -4.61 0.97 -17.70
C GLU A 139 -4.06 -0.46 -17.62
N MET A 140 -2.75 -0.63 -17.89
CA MET A 140 -2.08 -1.93 -17.76
C MET A 140 -2.05 -2.39 -16.30
N ASP A 141 -1.77 -1.48 -15.35
CA ASP A 141 -1.75 -1.81 -13.91
C ASP A 141 -3.14 -2.24 -13.45
N VAL A 142 -4.17 -1.50 -13.86
CA VAL A 142 -5.58 -1.82 -13.56
C VAL A 142 -5.96 -3.20 -14.08
N TRP A 143 -5.59 -3.51 -15.33
CA TRP A 143 -5.87 -4.81 -15.94
C TRP A 143 -5.15 -5.95 -15.22
N LEU A 144 -3.84 -5.82 -14.96
CA LEU A 144 -3.03 -6.82 -14.25
C LEU A 144 -3.51 -7.05 -12.82
N MET A 145 -3.96 -5.99 -12.13
CA MET A 145 -4.53 -6.09 -10.80
C MET A 145 -5.89 -6.80 -10.82
N GLY A 146 -6.74 -6.48 -11.79
CA GLY A 146 -8.04 -7.15 -11.97
C GLY A 146 -7.91 -8.65 -12.26
N GLU A 147 -6.84 -9.07 -12.96
CA GLU A 147 -6.51 -10.48 -13.17
C GLU A 147 -5.78 -11.13 -11.98
N GLY A 148 -5.23 -10.35 -11.05
CA GLY A 148 -4.37 -10.85 -9.98
C GLY A 148 -3.03 -11.39 -10.46
N SER A 149 -2.50 -10.83 -11.54
CA SER A 149 -1.22 -11.23 -12.16
C SER A 149 -0.13 -10.17 -12.14
N HIS A 150 -0.35 -9.05 -11.44
CA HIS A 150 0.60 -7.96 -11.34
C HIS A 150 1.78 -8.32 -10.44
N LEU A 151 2.91 -8.71 -11.03
CA LEU A 151 4.09 -9.16 -10.27
C LEU A 151 4.79 -8.03 -9.49
N ARG A 152 4.61 -6.77 -9.89
CA ARG A 152 5.26 -5.60 -9.25
C ARG A 152 4.26 -4.51 -8.85
N PRO A 153 3.17 -4.84 -8.12
CA PRO A 153 2.17 -3.86 -7.71
C PRO A 153 2.75 -2.79 -6.78
N TYR A 154 3.85 -3.06 -6.07
CA TYR A 154 4.58 -2.11 -5.24
C TYR A 154 5.20 -0.93 -6.01
N GLU A 155 5.23 -0.96 -7.34
CA GLU A 155 5.68 0.16 -8.17
C GLU A 155 4.58 1.21 -8.36
N VAL A 156 3.32 0.85 -8.11
CA VAL A 156 2.15 1.71 -8.33
C VAL A 156 1.24 1.82 -7.11
N LEU A 157 1.18 0.79 -6.26
CA LEU A 157 0.50 0.83 -4.96
C LEU A 157 1.41 1.39 -3.86
N GLY A 158 0.80 1.82 -2.76
CA GLY A 158 1.50 2.51 -1.69
C GLY A 158 1.70 3.98 -1.99
N ALA A 159 2.78 4.56 -1.44
CA ALA A 159 3.19 5.95 -1.64
C ALA A 159 4.35 6.02 -2.64
N THR A 160 4.06 6.37 -3.87
CA THR A 160 5.04 6.41 -4.96
C THR A 160 5.38 7.84 -5.37
N GLN A 161 6.65 8.24 -5.19
CA GLN A 161 7.11 9.56 -5.63
C GLN A 161 7.15 9.63 -7.16
N ARG A 162 6.53 10.67 -7.72
CA ARG A 162 6.44 10.87 -9.17
C ARG A 162 6.29 12.33 -9.56
N VAL A 163 6.44 12.61 -10.83
CA VAL A 163 6.11 13.91 -11.43
C VAL A 163 4.90 13.73 -12.33
N MET A 164 3.82 14.46 -12.05
CA MET A 164 2.60 14.44 -12.86
C MET A 164 2.35 15.86 -13.40
N GLN A 165 2.16 15.98 -14.71
CA GLN A 165 1.97 17.28 -15.38
C GLN A 165 3.02 18.33 -15.00
N GLY A 166 4.28 17.90 -14.82
CA GLY A 166 5.39 18.78 -14.44
C GLY A 166 5.47 19.11 -12.93
N VAL A 167 4.57 18.61 -12.10
CA VAL A 167 4.53 18.85 -10.66
C VAL A 167 5.03 17.61 -9.92
N ALA A 168 6.05 17.81 -9.05
CA ALA A 168 6.55 16.75 -8.18
C ALA A 168 5.60 16.53 -6.99
N GLY A 169 5.44 15.27 -6.61
CA GLY A 169 4.58 14.88 -5.49
C GLY A 169 4.59 13.38 -5.27
N THR A 170 3.58 12.90 -4.54
CA THR A 170 3.41 11.49 -4.21
C THR A 170 2.04 10.99 -4.68
N GLY A 171 2.03 9.92 -5.46
CA GLY A 171 0.83 9.13 -5.73
C GLY A 171 0.59 8.16 -4.58
N PHE A 172 -0.61 8.17 -4.01
CA PHE A 172 -1.07 7.23 -3.01
C PHE A 172 -2.09 6.30 -3.63
N ALA A 173 -1.92 5.00 -3.45
CA ALA A 173 -2.85 4.01 -3.98
C ALA A 173 -2.96 2.81 -3.03
N VAL A 174 -4.20 2.39 -2.70
CA VAL A 174 -4.48 1.29 -1.77
C VAL A 174 -5.67 0.45 -2.22
N TRP A 175 -5.53 -0.87 -2.10
CA TRP A 175 -6.59 -1.80 -2.40
C TRP A 175 -7.56 -1.94 -1.21
N ALA A 176 -8.79 -1.48 -1.40
CA ALA A 176 -9.86 -1.51 -0.40
C ALA A 176 -11.24 -1.55 -1.08
N PRO A 177 -11.58 -2.64 -1.80
CA PRO A 177 -12.73 -2.72 -2.68
C PRO A 177 -14.09 -2.60 -1.99
N ASN A 178 -14.16 -2.88 -0.69
CA ASN A 178 -15.41 -2.86 0.08
C ASN A 178 -15.58 -1.55 0.87
N ALA A 179 -14.61 -0.63 0.82
CA ALA A 179 -14.73 0.67 1.45
C ALA A 179 -15.75 1.55 0.73
N SER A 180 -16.52 2.35 1.48
CA SER A 180 -17.38 3.40 0.91
C SER A 180 -16.61 4.69 0.64
N ARG A 181 -15.48 4.91 1.32
CA ARG A 181 -14.56 6.03 1.13
C ARG A 181 -13.18 5.68 1.70
N VAL A 182 -12.13 6.12 1.03
CA VAL A 182 -10.76 6.14 1.55
C VAL A 182 -10.20 7.55 1.42
N SER A 183 -9.54 8.04 2.47
CA SER A 183 -8.75 9.27 2.44
C SER A 183 -7.33 8.99 2.87
N VAL A 184 -6.36 9.64 2.25
CA VAL A 184 -5.01 9.66 2.78
C VAL A 184 -4.89 10.81 3.80
N VAL A 185 -4.34 10.49 4.98
CA VAL A 185 -4.13 11.43 6.08
C VAL A 185 -2.67 11.42 6.50
N GLY A 186 -2.17 12.56 6.93
CA GLY A 186 -0.78 12.71 7.34
C GLY A 186 -0.46 14.12 7.82
N ASP A 187 0.82 14.39 8.09
CA ASP A 187 1.29 15.71 8.55
C ASP A 187 0.92 16.83 7.57
N PHE A 188 0.90 16.50 6.26
CA PHE A 188 0.57 17.43 5.17
C PHE A 188 -0.87 17.93 5.15
N ASN A 189 -1.78 17.30 5.90
CA ASN A 189 -3.19 17.68 5.94
C ASN A 189 -3.79 17.65 7.35
N LEU A 190 -2.94 17.73 8.38
CA LEU A 190 -3.35 17.76 9.80
C LEU A 190 -4.09 16.49 10.23
N TRP A 191 -3.85 15.36 9.55
CA TRP A 191 -4.51 14.07 9.80
C TRP A 191 -6.03 14.12 9.64
N ASP A 192 -6.55 15.07 8.83
CA ASP A 192 -7.96 15.28 8.59
C ASP A 192 -8.42 14.57 7.31
N GLY A 193 -9.17 13.47 7.47
CA GLY A 193 -9.68 12.65 6.36
C GLY A 193 -10.68 13.35 5.43
N ARG A 194 -11.15 14.56 5.78
CA ARG A 194 -12.02 15.37 4.92
C ARG A 194 -11.25 16.06 3.80
N ARG A 195 -9.91 16.21 3.93
CA ARG A 195 -9.10 17.03 3.02
C ARG A 195 -8.69 16.33 1.73
N HIS A 196 -8.37 15.05 1.80
CA HIS A 196 -7.87 14.29 0.66
C HIS A 196 -8.58 12.95 0.48
N PRO A 197 -9.92 12.92 0.30
CA PRO A 197 -10.59 11.71 -0.12
C PRO A 197 -10.16 11.33 -1.55
N MET A 198 -9.97 10.01 -1.75
CA MET A 198 -9.39 9.41 -2.94
C MET A 198 -10.50 9.00 -3.93
N ARG A 199 -10.14 8.76 -5.20
CA ARG A 199 -11.05 8.15 -6.17
C ARG A 199 -10.91 6.64 -6.20
N LEU A 200 -12.01 5.94 -6.44
CA LEU A 200 -12.04 4.50 -6.61
C LEU A 200 -11.86 4.11 -8.09
N ARG A 201 -10.86 3.29 -8.38
CA ARG A 201 -10.75 2.53 -9.63
C ARG A 201 -11.57 1.26 -9.46
N ARG A 202 -12.81 1.31 -9.94
CA ARG A 202 -13.81 0.23 -9.72
C ARG A 202 -13.39 -1.09 -10.34
N GLU A 203 -12.63 -1.04 -11.42
CA GLU A 203 -12.18 -2.17 -12.21
C GLU A 203 -11.25 -3.11 -11.41
N CYS A 204 -10.51 -2.57 -10.45
CA CYS A 204 -9.57 -3.33 -9.62
C CYS A 204 -9.73 -3.10 -8.11
N GLY A 205 -10.68 -2.26 -7.69
CA GLY A 205 -10.94 -2.00 -6.26
C GLY A 205 -9.88 -1.16 -5.55
N VAL A 206 -9.09 -0.39 -6.28
CA VAL A 206 -8.01 0.47 -5.75
C VAL A 206 -8.49 1.90 -5.61
N TRP A 207 -8.23 2.49 -4.44
CA TRP A 207 -8.38 3.92 -4.21
C TRP A 207 -7.07 4.63 -4.47
N GLU A 208 -7.10 5.79 -5.16
CA GLU A 208 -5.90 6.53 -5.55
C GLU A 208 -6.07 8.04 -5.50
N ILE A 209 -4.98 8.76 -5.23
CA ILE A 209 -4.86 10.22 -5.36
C ILE A 209 -3.39 10.60 -5.57
N PHE A 210 -3.13 11.66 -6.32
CA PHE A 210 -1.82 12.31 -6.37
C PHE A 210 -1.83 13.56 -5.51
N LEU A 211 -0.89 13.67 -4.57
CA LEU A 211 -0.72 14.86 -3.74
C LEU A 211 0.55 15.62 -4.15
N PRO A 212 0.37 16.80 -4.77
CA PRO A 212 1.48 17.66 -5.14
C PRO A 212 2.23 18.15 -3.90
N GLY A 213 3.57 18.24 -4.02
CA GLY A 213 4.44 18.76 -2.96
C GLY A 213 4.69 17.82 -1.78
N VAL A 214 3.99 16.70 -1.67
CA VAL A 214 4.30 15.68 -0.65
C VAL A 214 5.50 14.87 -1.10
N GLY A 215 6.54 14.83 -0.26
CA GLY A 215 7.82 14.19 -0.57
C GLY A 215 8.25 13.15 0.46
N ALA A 216 9.48 12.63 0.27
CA ALA A 216 10.09 11.66 1.19
C ALA A 216 10.12 12.20 2.62
N GLY A 217 9.91 11.29 3.59
CA GLY A 217 9.85 11.60 5.01
C GLY A 217 8.46 11.99 5.53
N ALA A 218 7.48 12.24 4.66
CA ALA A 218 6.12 12.54 5.11
C ALA A 218 5.48 11.31 5.75
N HIS A 219 4.87 11.49 6.92
CA HIS A 219 4.11 10.45 7.62
C HIS A 219 2.67 10.42 7.11
N TYR A 220 2.13 9.22 6.92
CA TYR A 220 0.76 9.05 6.44
C TYR A 220 0.12 7.74 6.90
N LYS A 221 -1.19 7.72 6.83
CA LYS A 221 -2.06 6.54 6.96
C LYS A 221 -3.25 6.67 6.02
N TYR A 222 -4.07 5.62 5.96
CA TYR A 222 -5.37 5.66 5.31
C TYR A 222 -6.49 5.72 6.36
N GLU A 223 -7.38 6.71 6.22
CA GLU A 223 -8.67 6.74 6.92
C GLU A 223 -9.70 6.08 6.00
N ILE A 224 -10.18 4.94 6.44
CA ILE A 224 -11.12 4.12 5.67
C ILE A 224 -12.48 4.18 6.32
N ARG A 225 -13.51 4.39 5.50
CA ARG A 225 -14.90 4.26 5.90
C ARG A 225 -15.45 2.95 5.33
N SER A 226 -15.94 2.07 6.19
CA SER A 226 -16.52 0.79 5.81
C SER A 226 -17.78 0.96 4.95
N ARG A 227 -18.27 -0.12 4.37
CA ARG A 227 -19.45 -0.11 3.49
C ARG A 227 -20.71 0.45 4.20
N ASP A 228 -20.84 0.22 5.49
CA ASP A 228 -21.94 0.73 6.33
C ASP A 228 -21.67 2.14 6.90
N GLY A 229 -20.63 2.82 6.44
CA GLY A 229 -20.32 4.21 6.73
C GLY A 229 -19.55 4.47 8.01
N GLN A 230 -19.10 3.44 8.74
CA GLN A 230 -18.28 3.62 9.95
C GLN A 230 -16.85 3.99 9.61
N VAL A 231 -16.27 4.93 10.33
CA VAL A 231 -14.83 5.24 10.24
C VAL A 231 -14.05 4.19 11.02
N LEU A 232 -13.17 3.48 10.30
CA LEU A 232 -12.31 2.45 10.90
C LEU A 232 -11.10 3.08 11.59
N PRO A 233 -10.39 2.34 12.47
CA PRO A 233 -9.07 2.76 12.92
C PRO A 233 -8.14 3.08 11.74
N LEU A 234 -7.31 4.11 11.87
CA LEU A 234 -6.38 4.50 10.83
C LEU A 234 -5.46 3.34 10.44
N LYS A 235 -5.40 3.03 9.15
CA LYS A 235 -4.62 1.91 8.61
C LYS A 235 -3.27 2.36 8.09
N SER A 236 -2.22 1.61 8.46
CA SER A 236 -0.92 1.72 7.80
C SER A 236 -1.03 1.17 6.38
N ASP A 237 -0.15 1.63 5.51
CA ASP A 237 -0.15 1.20 4.11
C ASP A 237 0.40 -0.22 3.97
N PRO A 238 -0.34 -1.16 3.35
CA PRO A 238 0.14 -2.51 3.11
C PRO A 238 1.41 -2.59 2.25
N TYR A 239 1.65 -1.60 1.39
CA TYR A 239 2.81 -1.48 0.51
C TYR A 239 3.82 -0.44 1.00
N ALA A 240 3.75 -0.01 2.27
CA ALA A 240 4.72 0.94 2.82
C ALA A 240 6.15 0.43 2.67
N LEU A 241 7.01 1.29 2.13
CA LEU A 241 8.46 1.01 1.98
C LEU A 241 9.23 1.32 3.26
N GLN A 242 8.64 2.10 4.15
CA GLN A 242 9.22 2.50 5.44
C GLN A 242 8.09 2.79 6.44
N ALA A 243 8.33 2.46 7.70
CA ALA A 243 7.43 2.73 8.81
C ALA A 243 8.10 3.62 9.85
N GLU A 244 7.30 4.27 10.69
CA GLU A 244 7.81 4.92 11.90
C GLU A 244 8.37 3.90 12.89
N LEU A 245 9.28 4.37 13.73
CA LEU A 245 9.74 3.59 14.87
C LEU A 245 8.60 3.48 15.90
N ARG A 246 8.34 2.25 16.34
CA ARG A 246 7.36 1.99 17.41
C ARG A 246 7.61 2.84 18.66
N PRO A 247 6.60 3.29 19.43
CA PRO A 247 5.18 2.90 19.35
C PRO A 247 4.37 3.63 18.29
N ALA A 248 4.97 4.54 17.53
CA ALA A 248 4.31 5.16 16.39
C ALA A 248 4.04 4.12 15.29
N THR A 249 3.01 4.37 14.46
CA THR A 249 2.48 3.37 13.54
C THR A 249 2.15 3.93 12.15
N ALA A 250 2.65 5.13 11.82
CA ALA A 250 2.45 5.66 10.49
C ALA A 250 3.40 5.02 9.47
N SER A 251 2.97 4.99 8.24
CA SER A 251 3.80 4.73 7.08
C SER A 251 4.57 6.00 6.72
N VAL A 252 5.76 5.85 6.16
CA VAL A 252 6.62 6.97 5.76
C VAL A 252 6.84 6.93 4.27
N VAL A 253 6.63 8.05 3.58
CA VAL A 253 6.96 8.18 2.15
C VAL A 253 8.45 8.00 1.97
N ALA A 254 8.86 6.96 1.25
CA ALA A 254 10.26 6.63 1.01
C ALA A 254 10.53 6.40 -0.49
N ARG A 255 11.79 6.49 -0.87
CA ARG A 255 12.20 6.12 -2.22
C ARG A 255 12.31 4.62 -2.34
N MET A 256 11.77 4.07 -3.42
CA MET A 256 11.97 2.66 -3.74
C MET A 256 13.43 2.41 -4.11
N PRO A 257 14.08 1.39 -3.51
CA PRO A 257 15.42 1.00 -3.93
C PRO A 257 15.43 0.59 -5.41
N LEU A 258 16.51 0.90 -6.10
CA LEU A 258 16.66 0.47 -7.50
C LEU A 258 16.85 -1.05 -7.58
N VAL A 259 16.34 -1.63 -8.67
CA VAL A 259 16.58 -3.05 -8.96
C VAL A 259 18.08 -3.27 -9.08
N ALA A 260 18.59 -4.25 -8.34
CA ALA A 260 19.99 -4.64 -8.44
C ALA A 260 20.27 -5.40 -9.75
N PRO A 261 21.40 -5.11 -10.40
CA PRO A 261 21.85 -5.93 -11.54
C PRO A 261 22.13 -7.36 -11.09
N ALA A 262 21.97 -8.31 -12.01
CA ALA A 262 22.36 -9.68 -11.76
C ALA A 262 23.87 -9.77 -11.45
N SER A 263 24.22 -10.57 -10.44
CA SER A 263 25.61 -10.79 -10.00
C SER A 263 26.02 -12.23 -10.25
N GLU A 264 26.96 -12.43 -11.16
CA GLU A 264 27.48 -13.78 -11.46
C GLU A 264 28.12 -14.44 -10.22
N PRO A 265 28.95 -13.76 -9.40
CA PRO A 265 29.46 -14.35 -8.16
C PRO A 265 28.34 -14.81 -7.22
N ARG A 266 27.26 -14.06 -7.11
CA ARG A 266 26.10 -14.44 -6.26
C ARG A 266 25.36 -15.63 -6.85
N ARG A 267 25.15 -15.66 -8.16
CA ARG A 267 24.52 -16.79 -8.86
C ARG A 267 25.31 -18.10 -8.65
N LEU A 268 26.63 -18.04 -8.70
CA LEU A 268 27.48 -19.20 -8.44
C LEU A 268 27.46 -19.63 -6.98
N ALA A 269 27.46 -18.67 -6.03
CA ALA A 269 27.40 -18.97 -4.61
C ALA A 269 26.03 -19.58 -4.17
N ASN A 270 24.98 -19.32 -4.92
CA ASN A 270 23.63 -19.83 -4.67
C ASN A 270 23.28 -21.06 -5.54
N ALA A 271 24.21 -21.59 -6.30
CA ALA A 271 23.97 -22.78 -7.11
C ALA A 271 23.68 -24.00 -6.21
N LEU A 272 22.84 -24.93 -6.70
CA LEU A 272 22.38 -26.07 -5.92
C LEU A 272 23.51 -27.01 -5.46
N ASP A 273 24.66 -26.98 -6.17
CA ASP A 273 25.86 -27.74 -5.86
C ASP A 273 26.93 -26.92 -5.11
N ALA A 274 26.66 -25.64 -4.85
CA ALA A 274 27.55 -24.80 -4.06
C ALA A 274 27.42 -25.13 -2.55
N PRO A 275 28.56 -25.22 -1.82
CA PRO A 275 28.49 -25.42 -0.38
C PRO A 275 27.93 -24.19 0.32
N MET A 276 26.97 -24.38 1.22
CA MET A 276 26.37 -23.32 2.05
C MET A 276 26.65 -23.59 3.52
N SER A 277 27.13 -22.56 4.22
CA SER A 277 27.22 -22.50 5.69
C SER A 277 26.52 -21.23 6.12
N ILE A 278 25.40 -21.39 6.85
CA ILE A 278 24.48 -20.31 7.18
C ILE A 278 24.63 -19.92 8.66
N TYR A 279 24.74 -18.61 8.92
CA TYR A 279 24.66 -18.04 10.25
C TYR A 279 23.30 -17.36 10.42
N GLU A 280 22.40 -18.02 11.13
CA GLU A 280 21.11 -17.45 11.51
C GLU A 280 21.30 -16.43 12.64
N VAL A 281 20.69 -15.25 12.53
CA VAL A 281 20.89 -14.17 13.48
C VAL A 281 19.63 -13.33 13.70
N HIS A 282 19.26 -13.15 14.97
CA HIS A 282 18.31 -12.14 15.39
C HIS A 282 19.06 -10.83 15.67
N LEU A 283 18.95 -9.85 14.78
CA LEU A 283 19.71 -8.60 14.82
C LEU A 283 19.48 -7.81 16.11
N GLY A 284 18.26 -7.85 16.64
CA GLY A 284 17.87 -7.12 17.84
C GLY A 284 18.49 -7.63 19.13
N SER A 285 19.01 -8.86 19.17
CA SER A 285 19.65 -9.47 20.36
C SER A 285 21.11 -9.86 20.13
N TRP A 286 21.61 -9.77 18.90
CA TRP A 286 22.98 -10.12 18.59
C TRP A 286 24.00 -9.25 19.34
N ARG A 287 23.82 -7.92 19.26
CA ARG A 287 24.55 -6.90 20.04
C ARG A 287 23.69 -5.67 20.24
N ARG A 288 24.02 -4.91 21.31
CA ARG A 288 23.42 -3.62 21.68
C ARG A 288 24.52 -2.62 22.01
N ILE A 289 24.15 -1.34 22.14
CA ILE A 289 25.06 -0.27 22.60
C ILE A 289 24.65 0.11 24.01
N PRO A 290 25.26 -0.50 25.07
CA PRO A 290 24.87 -0.25 26.46
C PRO A 290 25.10 1.21 26.88
N GLU A 291 26.14 1.84 26.33
CA GLU A 291 26.53 3.23 26.63
C GLU A 291 25.53 4.26 26.08
N GLU A 292 24.67 3.85 25.16
CA GLU A 292 23.64 4.66 24.52
C GLU A 292 22.25 4.11 24.84
N ASP A 293 21.93 3.92 26.11
CA ASP A 293 20.63 3.48 26.59
C ASP A 293 20.22 2.09 26.04
N ASN A 294 21.20 1.22 25.84
CA ASN A 294 21.05 -0.14 25.32
C ASN A 294 20.28 -0.18 23.96
N ARG A 295 20.48 0.82 23.10
CA ARG A 295 19.84 0.87 21.78
C ARG A 295 20.28 -0.27 20.87
N PHE A 296 19.49 -0.51 19.84
CA PHE A 296 19.85 -1.36 18.72
C PHE A 296 21.03 -0.77 17.94
N LEU A 297 21.82 -1.64 17.29
CA LEU A 297 22.77 -1.23 16.26
C LEU A 297 21.99 -0.74 15.02
N ARG A 298 22.54 0.27 14.35
CA ARG A 298 22.06 0.70 13.04
C ARG A 298 22.59 -0.23 11.92
N TRP A 299 22.01 -0.13 10.75
CA TRP A 299 22.43 -0.93 9.59
C TRP A 299 23.92 -0.80 9.26
N ASP A 300 24.49 0.41 9.34
CA ASP A 300 25.92 0.68 9.15
C ASP A 300 26.78 0.00 10.23
N GLU A 301 26.37 0.09 11.49
CA GLU A 301 27.07 -0.54 12.62
C GLU A 301 27.00 -2.07 12.54
N LEU A 302 25.87 -2.63 12.10
CA LEU A 302 25.72 -4.05 11.81
C LEU A 302 26.65 -4.48 10.67
N ALA A 303 26.72 -3.69 9.59
CA ALA A 303 27.62 -3.96 8.48
C ALA A 303 29.09 -3.96 8.92
N ASP A 304 29.47 -3.06 9.81
CA ASP A 304 30.87 -2.93 10.28
C ASP A 304 31.25 -4.00 11.32
N THR A 305 30.28 -4.66 11.98
CA THR A 305 30.56 -5.59 13.07
C THR A 305 30.12 -7.03 12.77
N LEU A 306 28.89 -7.25 12.31
CA LEU A 306 28.35 -8.59 12.03
C LEU A 306 28.94 -9.20 10.77
N VAL A 307 29.11 -8.41 9.71
CA VAL A 307 29.59 -8.92 8.41
C VAL A 307 31.02 -9.45 8.52
N PRO A 308 32.01 -8.74 9.08
CA PRO A 308 33.34 -9.29 9.31
C PRO A 308 33.33 -10.51 10.25
N TYR A 309 32.52 -10.48 11.29
CA TYR A 309 32.40 -11.61 12.21
C TYR A 309 31.98 -12.90 11.47
N ALA A 310 30.89 -12.84 10.71
CA ALA A 310 30.38 -14.02 10.00
C ALA A 310 31.38 -14.54 8.94
N ARG A 311 32.00 -13.60 8.19
CA ARG A 311 33.05 -13.95 7.21
C ARG A 311 34.25 -14.64 7.87
N ASP A 312 34.77 -14.08 8.97
CA ASP A 312 35.96 -14.57 9.64
C ASP A 312 35.71 -15.92 10.33
N MET A 313 34.44 -16.20 10.68
CA MET A 313 33.98 -17.51 11.17
C MET A 313 33.80 -18.54 10.05
N GLY A 314 33.89 -18.14 8.79
CA GLY A 314 33.80 -19.03 7.63
C GLY A 314 32.40 -19.32 7.12
N PHE A 315 31.40 -18.54 7.54
CA PHE A 315 30.04 -18.62 6.98
C PHE A 315 29.99 -18.08 5.55
N THR A 316 29.09 -18.63 4.75
CA THR A 316 28.86 -18.20 3.36
C THR A 316 27.63 -17.28 3.26
N HIS A 317 26.68 -17.43 4.17
CA HIS A 317 25.44 -16.68 4.18
C HIS A 317 25.08 -16.24 5.62
N LEU A 318 24.44 -15.07 5.71
CA LEU A 318 23.66 -14.67 6.87
C LEU A 318 22.20 -15.02 6.60
N GLU A 319 21.51 -15.62 7.56
CA GLU A 319 20.05 -15.72 7.59
C GLU A 319 19.54 -14.76 8.64
N LEU A 320 18.87 -13.70 8.18
CA LEU A 320 18.30 -12.69 9.07
C LEU A 320 16.92 -13.16 9.51
N MET A 321 16.75 -13.41 10.82
CA MET A 321 15.41 -13.55 11.38
C MET A 321 14.55 -12.34 10.99
N PRO A 322 13.19 -12.43 10.97
CA PRO A 322 12.38 -11.50 10.20
C PRO A 322 12.70 -10.01 10.45
N VAL A 323 13.00 -9.29 9.39
CA VAL A 323 13.29 -7.84 9.43
C VAL A 323 12.13 -6.98 8.92
N SER A 324 11.00 -7.55 8.53
CA SER A 324 9.79 -6.79 8.24
C SER A 324 9.30 -6.05 9.49
N GLU A 325 8.70 -4.85 9.29
CA GLU A 325 8.24 -4.05 10.43
C GLU A 325 7.18 -4.79 11.26
N HIS A 326 7.36 -4.76 12.57
CA HIS A 326 6.50 -5.46 13.53
C HIS A 326 6.35 -4.65 14.83
N PRO A 327 5.18 -4.68 15.50
CA PRO A 327 4.91 -3.85 16.67
C PRO A 327 5.55 -4.38 17.95
N PHE A 328 5.69 -5.70 18.08
CA PHE A 328 6.09 -6.36 19.32
C PHE A 328 7.47 -7.01 19.22
N ASP A 329 8.44 -6.51 20.00
CA ASP A 329 9.82 -7.02 20.01
C ASP A 329 9.91 -8.52 20.38
N GLY A 330 9.04 -8.97 21.29
CA GLY A 330 9.01 -10.36 21.75
C GLY A 330 8.59 -11.36 20.67
N SER A 331 8.04 -10.90 19.55
CA SER A 331 7.75 -11.75 18.39
C SER A 331 8.98 -12.08 17.56
N TRP A 332 10.12 -11.39 17.77
CA TRP A 332 11.34 -11.49 16.97
C TRP A 332 11.14 -11.18 15.47
N GLY A 333 10.06 -10.48 15.15
CA GLY A 333 9.66 -10.16 13.77
C GLY A 333 8.67 -11.14 13.14
N TYR A 334 8.31 -12.24 13.81
CA TYR A 334 7.35 -13.22 13.28
C TYR A 334 5.87 -12.75 13.30
N GLN A 335 5.60 -11.52 13.73
CA GLN A 335 4.27 -10.89 13.67
C GLN A 335 4.35 -9.58 12.88
N PRO A 336 4.65 -9.63 11.56
CA PRO A 336 4.84 -8.43 10.76
C PRO A 336 3.51 -7.71 10.50
N VAL A 337 3.54 -6.36 10.58
CA VAL A 337 2.43 -5.48 10.19
C VAL A 337 2.64 -4.83 8.83
N SER A 338 3.90 -4.74 8.37
CA SER A 338 4.27 -4.14 7.08
C SER A 338 5.29 -5.03 6.38
N LEU A 339 4.81 -5.88 5.47
CA LEU A 339 5.67 -6.86 4.79
C LEU A 339 6.71 -6.23 3.83
N TYR A 340 6.45 -5.01 3.34
CA TYR A 340 7.31 -4.33 2.37
C TYR A 340 8.30 -3.35 3.01
N ALA A 341 8.19 -3.10 4.32
CA ALA A 341 9.07 -2.18 5.04
C ALA A 341 10.08 -2.94 5.89
N PRO A 342 11.40 -2.75 5.73
CA PRO A 342 12.37 -3.12 6.75
C PRO A 342 12.06 -2.40 8.06
N THR A 343 12.23 -3.09 9.19
CA THR A 343 11.93 -2.50 10.50
C THR A 343 12.76 -1.24 10.77
N ALA A 344 12.10 -0.21 11.26
CA ALA A 344 12.73 1.07 11.63
C ALA A 344 13.68 0.97 12.84
N ARG A 345 13.74 -0.18 13.51
CA ARG A 345 14.62 -0.42 14.68
C ARG A 345 16.10 -0.22 14.39
N PHE A 346 16.51 -0.52 13.17
CA PHE A 346 17.93 -0.50 12.75
C PHE A 346 18.24 0.65 11.79
N GLY A 347 17.25 1.48 11.45
CA GLY A 347 17.36 2.61 10.52
C GLY A 347 16.36 2.54 9.37
N ASP A 348 16.65 3.24 8.28
CA ASP A 348 15.76 3.36 7.14
C ASP A 348 15.95 2.26 6.09
N ALA A 349 15.09 2.27 5.08
CA ALA A 349 15.10 1.33 3.96
C ALA A 349 16.40 1.37 3.13
N ALA A 350 17.00 2.55 2.98
CA ALA A 350 18.27 2.73 2.28
C ALA A 350 19.44 2.11 3.06
N GLY A 351 19.42 2.23 4.38
CA GLY A 351 20.39 1.58 5.27
C GLY A 351 20.35 0.06 5.18
N PHE A 352 19.16 -0.55 5.15
CA PHE A 352 19.04 -2.00 4.94
C PHE A 352 19.63 -2.44 3.58
N ARG A 353 19.33 -1.70 2.51
CA ARG A 353 19.93 -1.98 1.20
C ARG A 353 21.45 -1.88 1.25
N GLY A 354 22.01 -0.85 1.90
CA GLY A 354 23.44 -0.67 2.09
C GLY A 354 24.07 -1.82 2.90
N PHE A 355 23.38 -2.35 3.90
CA PHE A 355 23.81 -3.52 4.67
C PHE A 355 23.95 -4.77 3.75
N VAL A 356 22.95 -5.06 2.92
CA VAL A 356 23.00 -6.19 1.98
C VAL A 356 24.15 -6.02 0.98
N ASP A 357 24.31 -4.82 0.41
CA ASP A 357 25.40 -4.55 -0.52
C ASP A 357 26.79 -4.77 0.14
N ARG A 358 26.96 -4.37 1.41
CA ARG A 358 28.18 -4.62 2.21
C ARG A 358 28.41 -6.12 2.48
N CYS A 359 27.36 -6.92 2.69
CA CYS A 359 27.48 -8.38 2.78
C CYS A 359 28.05 -8.94 1.48
N HIS A 360 27.51 -8.55 0.34
CA HIS A 360 27.96 -9.00 -0.98
C HIS A 360 29.41 -8.59 -1.29
N GLU A 361 29.81 -7.36 -0.93
CA GLU A 361 31.20 -6.90 -1.07
C GLU A 361 32.21 -7.77 -0.29
N GLN A 362 31.76 -8.35 0.81
CA GLN A 362 32.56 -9.27 1.64
C GLN A 362 32.38 -10.76 1.28
N GLY A 363 31.65 -11.04 0.20
CA GLY A 363 31.40 -12.39 -0.28
C GLY A 363 30.31 -13.17 0.46
N LEU A 364 29.59 -12.54 1.39
CA LEU A 364 28.48 -13.15 2.13
C LEU A 364 27.16 -12.98 1.38
N GLY A 365 26.35 -14.04 1.31
CA GLY A 365 24.96 -13.97 0.93
C GLY A 365 24.05 -13.54 2.08
N VAL A 366 22.85 -13.09 1.73
CA VAL A 366 21.82 -12.71 2.70
C VAL A 366 20.55 -13.48 2.39
N LEU A 367 20.13 -14.32 3.32
CA LEU A 367 18.84 -14.98 3.33
C LEU A 367 17.92 -14.21 4.29
N LEU A 368 16.67 -14.04 3.90
CA LEU A 368 15.67 -13.38 4.72
C LEU A 368 14.65 -14.40 5.22
N ASP A 369 14.47 -14.46 6.52
CA ASP A 369 13.35 -15.19 7.10
C ASP A 369 12.04 -14.43 6.81
N TRP A 370 11.21 -15.04 5.96
CA TRP A 370 10.02 -14.44 5.36
C TRP A 370 8.75 -15.09 5.92
N VAL A 371 7.81 -14.26 6.37
CA VAL A 371 6.60 -14.69 7.10
C VAL A 371 5.35 -14.47 6.25
N PRO A 372 5.05 -15.33 5.24
CA PRO A 372 3.85 -15.21 4.43
C PRO A 372 2.64 -15.94 5.00
N ALA A 373 2.79 -16.65 6.12
CA ALA A 373 1.76 -17.54 6.66
C ALA A 373 0.66 -16.77 7.40
N HIS A 374 1.03 -15.76 8.18
CA HIS A 374 0.14 -15.10 9.12
C HIS A 374 0.58 -13.68 9.45
N PHE A 375 -0.29 -12.93 10.13
CA PHE A 375 -0.04 -11.55 10.58
C PHE A 375 -0.82 -11.24 11.86
N PRO A 376 -0.38 -10.25 12.68
CA PRO A 376 -1.05 -9.90 13.92
C PRO A 376 -2.37 -9.15 13.69
N SER A 377 -3.23 -9.13 14.71
CA SER A 377 -4.55 -8.49 14.65
C SER A 377 -4.54 -7.00 15.05
N ASP A 378 -3.40 -6.34 15.03
CA ASP A 378 -3.26 -4.91 15.36
C ASP A 378 -4.19 -4.06 14.49
N ALA A 379 -4.92 -3.13 15.12
CA ALA A 379 -5.96 -2.35 14.47
C ALA A 379 -5.46 -1.48 13.30
N HIS A 380 -4.19 -1.07 13.34
CA HIS A 380 -3.54 -0.31 12.26
C HIS A 380 -3.00 -1.18 11.12
N GLY A 381 -2.92 -2.50 11.31
CA GLY A 381 -2.43 -3.47 10.34
C GLY A 381 -3.51 -3.96 9.36
N LEU A 382 -3.30 -5.17 8.84
CA LEU A 382 -4.12 -5.75 7.78
C LEU A 382 -5.47 -6.32 8.25
N ALA A 383 -5.64 -6.59 9.55
CA ALA A 383 -6.85 -7.17 10.12
C ALA A 383 -8.09 -6.31 9.81
N ASN A 384 -9.12 -6.92 9.24
CA ASN A 384 -10.36 -6.22 8.83
C ASN A 384 -10.08 -4.91 8.10
N PHE A 385 -9.21 -4.94 7.09
CA PHE A 385 -8.56 -3.77 6.53
C PHE A 385 -9.54 -2.71 6.00
N ASP A 386 -10.55 -3.11 5.25
CA ASP A 386 -11.60 -2.24 4.69
C ASP A 386 -12.96 -2.40 5.39
N GLY A 387 -12.96 -2.97 6.60
CA GLY A 387 -14.16 -3.34 7.34
C GLY A 387 -14.66 -4.76 7.04
N THR A 388 -13.91 -5.51 6.22
CA THR A 388 -14.17 -6.92 5.93
C THR A 388 -12.92 -7.75 6.16
N HIS A 389 -13.04 -9.08 6.15
CA HIS A 389 -11.91 -10.00 6.12
C HIS A 389 -11.24 -9.95 4.74
N LEU A 390 -10.49 -8.87 4.47
CA LEU A 390 -9.92 -8.61 3.16
C LEU A 390 -8.68 -9.46 2.88
N TYR A 391 -7.75 -9.51 3.81
CA TYR A 391 -6.49 -10.26 3.71
C TYR A 391 -6.56 -11.63 4.36
N GLU A 392 -7.41 -11.82 5.35
CA GLU A 392 -7.58 -13.06 6.11
C GLU A 392 -8.79 -13.88 5.67
N TYR A 393 -8.82 -15.17 6.01
CA TYR A 393 -10.03 -15.97 5.93
C TYR A 393 -11.07 -15.52 6.96
N ALA A 394 -12.35 -15.53 6.57
CA ALA A 394 -13.45 -15.08 7.43
C ALA A 394 -13.81 -16.10 8.52
N ASP A 395 -13.71 -17.41 8.24
CA ASP A 395 -13.97 -18.46 9.23
C ASP A 395 -12.74 -18.61 10.15
N PRO A 396 -12.85 -18.40 11.47
CA PRO A 396 -11.71 -18.52 12.38
C PRO A 396 -11.09 -19.92 12.43
N ARG A 397 -11.82 -20.95 11.99
CA ARG A 397 -11.29 -22.31 11.85
C ARG A 397 -10.31 -22.45 10.67
N GLU A 398 -10.27 -21.48 9.77
CA GLU A 398 -9.30 -21.37 8.68
C GLU A 398 -8.39 -20.15 8.85
N GLY A 399 -8.91 -19.07 9.44
CA GLY A 399 -8.31 -17.73 9.46
C GLY A 399 -7.59 -17.34 10.74
N PHE A 400 -7.47 -18.21 11.75
CA PHE A 400 -6.87 -17.83 13.02
C PHE A 400 -6.01 -18.94 13.62
N HIS A 401 -4.75 -18.61 13.94
CA HIS A 401 -3.85 -19.49 14.70
C HIS A 401 -4.01 -19.27 16.21
N GLN A 402 -4.50 -20.29 16.92
CA GLN A 402 -4.74 -20.22 18.36
C GLN A 402 -3.43 -20.12 19.15
N ASP A 403 -2.37 -20.85 18.74
CA ASP A 403 -1.08 -20.88 19.43
C ASP A 403 -0.33 -19.54 19.36
N TRP A 404 -0.47 -18.81 18.27
CA TRP A 404 0.26 -17.57 17.99
C TRP A 404 -0.59 -16.32 18.10
N ASN A 405 -1.91 -16.48 18.25
CA ASN A 405 -2.87 -15.37 18.30
C ASN A 405 -2.77 -14.47 17.06
N THR A 406 -2.65 -15.07 15.87
CA THR A 406 -2.46 -14.39 14.60
C THR A 406 -3.52 -14.78 13.60
N LEU A 407 -3.79 -13.90 12.62
CA LEU A 407 -4.66 -14.14 11.49
C LEU A 407 -3.90 -14.86 10.36
N ILE A 408 -4.60 -15.68 9.58
CA ILE A 408 -4.02 -16.45 8.47
C ILE A 408 -4.43 -15.77 7.17
N TYR A 409 -3.47 -15.53 6.27
CA TYR A 409 -3.74 -14.99 4.95
C TYR A 409 -4.68 -15.88 4.14
N ASN A 410 -5.62 -15.27 3.43
CA ASN A 410 -6.52 -15.97 2.52
C ASN A 410 -5.80 -16.30 1.20
N PHE A 411 -5.08 -17.40 1.16
CA PHE A 411 -4.33 -17.85 -0.02
C PHE A 411 -5.22 -18.14 -1.23
N GLY A 412 -6.51 -18.37 -1.01
CA GLY A 412 -7.50 -18.58 -2.07
C GLY A 412 -7.97 -17.31 -2.75
N ARG A 413 -7.69 -16.12 -2.15
CA ARG A 413 -7.98 -14.83 -2.77
C ARG A 413 -6.81 -14.41 -3.68
N THR A 414 -7.12 -14.25 -4.96
CA THR A 414 -6.09 -13.99 -5.99
C THR A 414 -5.24 -12.76 -5.67
N GLU A 415 -5.85 -11.69 -5.21
CA GLU A 415 -5.16 -10.44 -4.87
C GLU A 415 -4.23 -10.62 -3.66
N VAL A 416 -4.63 -11.43 -2.67
CA VAL A 416 -3.81 -11.74 -1.49
C VAL A 416 -2.64 -12.64 -1.87
N ALA A 417 -2.89 -13.69 -2.66
CA ALA A 417 -1.82 -14.54 -3.18
C ALA A 417 -0.81 -13.71 -4.01
N ASN A 418 -1.31 -12.80 -4.84
CA ASN A 418 -0.47 -11.92 -5.64
C ASN A 418 0.30 -10.90 -4.78
N PHE A 419 -0.31 -10.35 -3.72
CA PHE A 419 0.36 -9.49 -2.74
C PHE A 419 1.59 -10.19 -2.12
N LEU A 420 1.44 -11.46 -1.74
CA LEU A 420 2.53 -12.25 -1.15
C LEU A 420 3.60 -12.66 -2.17
N VAL A 421 3.22 -13.08 -3.39
CA VAL A 421 4.19 -13.39 -4.48
C VAL A 421 5.00 -12.15 -4.84
N ALA A 422 4.33 -11.00 -4.99
CA ALA A 422 5.01 -9.74 -5.26
C ALA A 422 5.94 -9.32 -4.12
N ASN A 423 5.59 -9.61 -2.87
CA ASN A 423 6.45 -9.33 -1.72
C ASN A 423 7.72 -10.19 -1.73
N ALA A 424 7.63 -11.46 -2.10
CA ALA A 424 8.82 -12.30 -2.30
C ALA A 424 9.76 -11.71 -3.36
N LEU A 425 9.23 -11.32 -4.52
CA LEU A 425 10.00 -10.64 -5.57
C LEU A 425 10.60 -9.32 -5.10
N PHE A 426 9.85 -8.53 -4.34
CA PHE A 426 10.30 -7.24 -3.83
C PHE A 426 11.58 -7.35 -3.01
N TRP A 427 11.67 -8.28 -2.07
CA TRP A 427 12.87 -8.50 -1.28
C TRP A 427 14.06 -8.93 -2.15
N LEU A 428 13.84 -9.85 -3.08
CA LEU A 428 14.88 -10.35 -3.99
C LEU A 428 15.34 -9.27 -4.99
N GLU A 429 14.44 -8.44 -5.50
CA GLU A 429 14.76 -7.46 -6.54
C GLU A 429 15.24 -6.13 -5.98
N ARG A 430 14.54 -5.60 -4.98
CA ARG A 430 14.74 -4.23 -4.49
C ARG A 430 15.79 -4.18 -3.40
N TYR A 431 15.83 -5.18 -2.53
CA TYR A 431 16.87 -5.28 -1.50
C TYR A 431 18.01 -6.21 -1.87
N ASN A 432 17.88 -6.93 -2.98
CA ASN A 432 18.95 -7.80 -3.52
C ASN A 432 19.35 -8.92 -2.55
N VAL A 433 18.41 -9.40 -1.71
CA VAL A 433 18.68 -10.58 -0.88
C VAL A 433 18.85 -11.83 -1.76
N ASP A 434 19.66 -12.78 -1.31
CA ASP A 434 20.00 -13.97 -2.08
C ASP A 434 18.94 -15.06 -2.03
N GLY A 435 18.07 -15.00 -1.01
CA GLY A 435 17.00 -15.98 -0.89
C GLY A 435 16.05 -15.69 0.26
N LEU A 436 15.01 -16.51 0.32
CA LEU A 436 13.97 -16.45 1.35
C LEU A 436 13.90 -17.79 2.07
N ARG A 437 13.96 -17.76 3.40
CA ARG A 437 13.53 -18.88 4.24
C ARG A 437 12.06 -18.65 4.56
N VAL A 438 11.20 -19.56 4.13
CA VAL A 438 9.75 -19.44 4.28
C VAL A 438 9.35 -19.97 5.66
N ASP A 439 8.86 -19.09 6.52
CA ASP A 439 8.45 -19.47 7.87
C ASP A 439 7.14 -20.25 7.89
N ALA A 440 7.00 -21.15 8.86
CA ALA A 440 5.78 -21.84 9.24
C ALA A 440 5.07 -22.63 8.09
N VAL A 441 5.82 -23.18 7.13
CA VAL A 441 5.26 -23.88 5.95
C VAL A 441 4.32 -25.01 6.34
N ALA A 442 4.62 -25.78 7.39
CA ALA A 442 3.72 -26.85 7.84
C ALA A 442 2.34 -26.32 8.25
N SER A 443 2.27 -25.13 8.87
CA SER A 443 1.00 -24.50 9.24
C SER A 443 0.21 -24.00 8.02
N MET A 444 0.93 -23.67 6.93
CA MET A 444 0.29 -23.30 5.67
C MET A 444 -0.27 -24.52 4.93
N LEU A 445 0.46 -25.64 4.94
CA LEU A 445 0.10 -26.83 4.17
C LEU A 445 -1.08 -27.62 4.76
N TYR A 446 -1.32 -27.54 6.07
CA TYR A 446 -2.27 -28.38 6.76
C TYR A 446 -3.27 -27.57 7.57
N ARG A 447 -4.56 -27.69 7.23
CA ARG A 447 -5.68 -26.98 7.87
C ARG A 447 -5.92 -27.44 9.32
N ASP A 448 -5.48 -28.64 9.68
CA ASP A 448 -5.54 -29.22 11.02
C ASP A 448 -4.32 -28.92 11.90
N TYR A 449 -3.38 -28.09 11.42
CA TYR A 449 -2.18 -27.74 12.18
C TYR A 449 -2.55 -27.13 13.55
N SER A 450 -2.05 -27.72 14.64
CA SER A 450 -2.35 -27.35 16.03
C SER A 450 -3.83 -27.27 16.40
N ARG A 451 -4.70 -28.04 15.73
CA ARG A 451 -6.16 -28.05 15.93
C ARG A 451 -6.67 -29.43 16.24
N LYS A 452 -7.72 -29.49 17.07
CA LYS A 452 -8.43 -30.72 17.38
C LYS A 452 -9.48 -31.02 16.31
N ALA A 453 -10.00 -32.24 16.34
CA ALA A 453 -11.13 -32.63 15.50
C ALA A 453 -12.32 -31.67 15.73
N GLY A 454 -12.88 -31.11 14.65
CA GLY A 454 -13.94 -30.11 14.68
C GLY A 454 -13.51 -28.65 14.79
N GLU A 455 -12.22 -28.37 15.03
CA GLU A 455 -11.68 -27.00 15.12
C GLU A 455 -11.10 -26.50 13.78
N TRP A 456 -11.23 -27.25 12.72
CA TRP A 456 -10.76 -26.92 11.37
C TRP A 456 -11.77 -27.30 10.30
N VAL A 457 -11.64 -26.73 9.10
CA VAL A 457 -12.53 -26.95 7.95
C VAL A 457 -11.79 -27.80 6.92
N PRO A 458 -12.33 -28.98 6.53
CA PRO A 458 -11.75 -29.77 5.44
C PRO A 458 -11.67 -28.99 4.12
N ASN A 459 -10.72 -29.34 3.27
CA ASN A 459 -10.65 -28.80 1.91
C ASN A 459 -11.81 -29.31 1.04
N ALA A 460 -11.91 -28.80 -0.19
CA ALA A 460 -12.99 -29.17 -1.12
C ALA A 460 -13.07 -30.69 -1.46
N GLN A 461 -12.00 -31.45 -1.16
CA GLN A 461 -11.90 -32.89 -1.37
C GLN A 461 -12.12 -33.70 -0.07
N GLY A 462 -12.41 -33.02 1.04
CA GLY A 462 -12.58 -33.62 2.36
C GLY A 462 -11.27 -33.90 3.11
N GLY A 463 -10.12 -33.52 2.59
CA GLY A 463 -8.81 -33.72 3.19
C GLY A 463 -8.40 -32.54 4.07
N ARG A 464 -7.21 -32.69 4.72
CA ARG A 464 -6.65 -31.70 5.63
C ARG A 464 -5.67 -30.73 4.94
N GLU A 465 -5.25 -31.04 3.72
CA GLU A 465 -4.32 -30.23 2.97
C GLU A 465 -4.96 -28.87 2.60
N ASN A 466 -4.24 -27.78 2.79
CA ASN A 466 -4.64 -26.46 2.31
C ASN A 466 -4.23 -26.32 0.84
N LEU A 467 -5.14 -26.67 -0.06
CA LEU A 467 -4.86 -26.70 -1.51
C LEU A 467 -4.53 -25.33 -2.06
N GLU A 468 -5.13 -24.27 -1.52
CA GLU A 468 -4.89 -22.89 -1.89
C GLU A 468 -3.45 -22.44 -1.51
N ALA A 469 -3.02 -22.78 -0.30
CA ALA A 469 -1.65 -22.48 0.15
C ALA A 469 -0.60 -23.28 -0.65
N ILE A 470 -0.89 -24.54 -0.98
CA ILE A 470 -0.03 -25.37 -1.83
C ILE A 470 0.10 -24.74 -3.23
N ALA A 471 -1.02 -24.29 -3.81
CA ALA A 471 -1.02 -23.61 -5.11
C ALA A 471 -0.22 -22.29 -5.05
N PHE A 472 -0.41 -21.51 -4.00
CA PHE A 472 0.34 -20.28 -3.75
C PHE A 472 1.85 -20.54 -3.68
N LEU A 473 2.30 -21.50 -2.87
CA LEU A 473 3.73 -21.81 -2.72
C LEU A 473 4.37 -22.29 -4.02
N ARG A 474 3.64 -23.09 -4.81
CA ARG A 474 4.09 -23.53 -6.14
C ARG A 474 4.25 -22.35 -7.09
N ARG A 475 3.24 -21.47 -7.16
CA ARG A 475 3.30 -20.26 -7.98
C ARG A 475 4.44 -19.34 -7.55
N MET A 476 4.62 -19.14 -6.26
CA MET A 476 5.70 -18.31 -5.71
C MET A 476 7.07 -18.85 -6.16
N ASN A 477 7.31 -20.15 -6.01
CA ASN A 477 8.59 -20.76 -6.45
C ASN A 477 8.78 -20.68 -7.97
N GLU A 478 7.71 -20.89 -8.76
CA GLU A 478 7.76 -20.74 -10.21
C GLU A 478 8.12 -19.32 -10.61
N VAL A 479 7.44 -18.32 -10.05
CA VAL A 479 7.67 -16.90 -10.36
C VAL A 479 9.09 -16.49 -9.93
N VAL A 480 9.53 -16.85 -8.72
CA VAL A 480 10.88 -16.57 -8.25
C VAL A 480 11.92 -17.22 -9.16
N GLY A 481 11.72 -18.48 -9.55
CA GLY A 481 12.62 -19.19 -10.44
C GLY A 481 12.76 -18.57 -11.85
N ILE A 482 11.69 -17.93 -12.35
CA ILE A 482 11.68 -17.23 -13.65
C ILE A 482 12.31 -15.83 -13.52
N GLU A 483 11.82 -15.04 -12.56
CA GLU A 483 12.18 -13.63 -12.44
C GLU A 483 13.54 -13.42 -11.76
N ARG A 484 13.92 -14.31 -10.85
CA ARG A 484 15.17 -14.23 -10.05
C ARG A 484 15.84 -15.61 -9.95
N PRO A 485 16.35 -16.16 -11.07
CA PRO A 485 16.88 -17.53 -11.14
C PRO A 485 18.11 -17.77 -10.25
N GLN A 486 18.74 -16.73 -9.72
CA GLN A 486 19.81 -16.84 -8.72
C GLN A 486 19.28 -16.86 -7.27
N GLY A 487 18.00 -16.61 -7.05
CA GLY A 487 17.39 -16.62 -5.72
C GLY A 487 17.15 -18.04 -5.24
N VAL A 488 17.41 -18.30 -3.95
CA VAL A 488 17.09 -19.57 -3.30
C VAL A 488 15.87 -19.45 -2.40
N THR A 489 15.08 -20.52 -2.30
CA THR A 489 13.98 -20.63 -1.35
C THR A 489 14.22 -21.83 -0.45
N LEU A 490 14.09 -21.63 0.86
CA LEU A 490 14.27 -22.63 1.91
C LEU A 490 12.98 -22.71 2.74
N ALA A 491 12.71 -23.88 3.42
CA ALA A 491 11.57 -24.06 4.30
C ALA A 491 11.89 -25.04 5.45
#